data_7a371458dac2ef3ee99ba83f537fee4f
#
_entry.id   7a371458dac2ef3ee99ba83f537fee4f
#
_cell.length_a   1.000
_cell.length_b   1.000
_cell.length_c   1.000
_cell.angle_alpha   90.00
_cell.angle_beta   90.00
_cell.angle_gamma   90.00
#
_symmetry.space_group_name_H-M   'P 1'
#
loop_
_entity.id
_entity.type
_entity.pdbx_description
1 polymer ?
#
loop_
_entity_poly.entity_id
_entity_poly.type
_entity_poly.pdbx_seq_one_letter_code
_entity_poly.pdbx_strand_id
1 'polypeptide(L)'
;LNRDRFLNKKQRDAAHAMLEAGADILDIGGESTRPGATTITPEEEIARVIPVVRELAKAAPVSIDTRNAATMRAALEAGAEVINDISALRHDVEALAVVRGSHAPVILMHMPGDDPATMQSLATYDDVAVQVTDFLAERIAACEAAGIPRGRIAVDPGIGFGKTIDHNLALID
;
A
#
# COMPACT_ATOMS: atom_id res chain seq x y z
N LEU A 1 -20.21 10.03 -23.65
CA LEU A 1 -19.83 10.23 -22.27
C LEU A 1 -18.32 10.03 -22.18
N ASN A 2 -17.61 11.16 -22.01
CA ASN A 2 -16.14 11.21 -22.00
C ASN A 2 -15.65 10.58 -20.69
N ARG A 3 -15.15 9.33 -20.73
CA ARG A 3 -14.60 8.58 -19.58
C ARG A 3 -13.17 8.99 -19.21
N ASP A 4 -12.56 9.95 -19.89
CA ASP A 4 -11.16 10.36 -19.73
C ASP A 4 -10.95 11.48 -18.69
N ARG A 5 -11.85 11.66 -17.73
CA ARG A 5 -11.79 12.72 -16.71
C ARG A 5 -11.67 12.17 -15.29
N PHE A 6 -10.85 11.16 -15.05
CA PHE A 6 -10.75 10.59 -13.71
C PHE A 6 -9.78 11.31 -12.76
N LEU A 7 -8.80 12.05 -13.28
CA LEU A 7 -8.14 13.06 -12.47
C LEU A 7 -8.91 14.36 -12.59
N ASN A 8 -9.67 14.71 -11.56
CA ASN A 8 -10.20 16.08 -11.53
C ASN A 8 -9.01 17.05 -11.31
N LYS A 9 -9.19 18.30 -11.73
CA LYS A 9 -8.16 19.34 -11.62
C LYS A 9 -7.59 19.41 -10.19
N LYS A 10 -8.42 19.25 -9.16
CA LYS A 10 -8.03 19.29 -7.75
C LYS A 10 -7.01 18.19 -7.38
N GLN A 11 -7.16 16.98 -7.90
CA GLN A 11 -6.23 15.86 -7.62
C GLN A 11 -4.88 16.10 -8.31
N ARG A 12 -4.86 16.61 -9.53
CA ARG A 12 -3.62 17.00 -10.21
C ARG A 12 -2.91 18.12 -9.49
N ASP A 13 -3.62 19.18 -9.16
CA ASP A 13 -3.07 20.32 -8.43
C ASP A 13 -2.49 19.88 -7.08
N ALA A 14 -3.15 18.93 -6.38
CA ALA A 14 -2.64 18.36 -5.13
C ALA A 14 -1.35 17.56 -5.34
N ALA A 15 -1.28 16.70 -6.36
CA ALA A 15 -0.07 15.93 -6.68
C ALA A 15 1.10 16.86 -7.03
N HIS A 16 0.87 17.87 -7.85
CA HIS A 16 1.90 18.86 -8.18
C HIS A 16 2.37 19.65 -6.94
N ALA A 17 1.43 20.05 -6.07
CA ALA A 17 1.79 20.73 -4.82
C ALA A 17 2.63 19.84 -3.89
N MET A 18 2.37 18.53 -3.84
CA MET A 18 3.21 17.58 -3.09
C MET A 18 4.64 17.51 -3.65
N LEU A 19 4.78 17.44 -4.97
CA LEU A 19 6.11 17.45 -5.62
C LEU A 19 6.85 18.77 -5.41
N GLU A 20 6.17 19.91 -5.53
CA GLU A 20 6.74 21.23 -5.25
C GLU A 20 7.15 21.37 -3.77
N ALA A 21 6.45 20.70 -2.86
CA ALA A 21 6.79 20.64 -1.44
C ALA A 21 7.94 19.65 -1.12
N GLY A 22 8.47 18.95 -2.13
CA GLY A 22 9.63 18.07 -1.99
C GLY A 22 9.30 16.59 -1.81
N ALA A 23 8.11 16.14 -2.22
CA ALA A 23 7.81 14.70 -2.26
C ALA A 23 8.64 14.01 -3.35
N ASP A 24 9.33 12.93 -2.99
CA ASP A 24 10.13 12.11 -3.91
C ASP A 24 9.30 11.03 -4.60
N ILE A 25 8.22 10.57 -3.97
CA ILE A 25 7.31 9.52 -4.45
C ILE A 25 5.87 9.95 -4.20
N LEU A 26 4.98 9.64 -5.14
CA LEU A 26 3.54 9.82 -4.98
C LEU A 26 2.88 8.47 -4.73
N ASP A 27 2.20 8.32 -3.58
CA ASP A 27 1.46 7.10 -3.22
C ASP A 27 0.00 7.21 -3.63
N ILE A 28 -0.47 6.29 -4.47
CA ILE A 28 -1.79 6.33 -5.11
C ILE A 28 -2.62 5.14 -4.64
N GLY A 29 -3.72 5.43 -3.94
CA GLY A 29 -4.69 4.42 -3.50
C GLY A 29 -6.09 4.68 -4.04
N GLY A 30 -6.82 3.60 -4.36
CA GLY A 30 -8.19 3.64 -4.86
C GLY A 30 -9.24 3.28 -3.81
N GLU A 31 -8.86 2.54 -2.80
CA GLU A 31 -9.71 2.10 -1.68
C GLU A 31 -9.38 2.91 -0.42
N SER A 32 -10.41 3.26 0.34
CA SER A 32 -10.20 3.90 1.65
C SER A 32 -10.05 2.84 2.73
N THR A 33 -8.96 2.91 3.48
CA THR A 33 -8.69 2.01 4.62
C THR A 33 -9.18 2.57 5.97
N ARG A 34 -9.93 3.68 5.94
CA ARG A 34 -10.50 4.27 7.16
C ARG A 34 -11.58 3.38 7.75
N PRO A 35 -11.73 3.34 9.08
CA PRO A 35 -12.81 2.61 9.74
C PRO A 35 -14.18 2.98 9.14
N GLY A 36 -14.98 1.98 8.80
CA GLY A 36 -16.31 2.17 8.20
C GLY A 36 -16.33 2.52 6.71
N ALA A 37 -15.17 2.52 6.03
CA ALA A 37 -15.14 2.65 4.58
C ALA A 37 -15.75 1.41 3.89
N THR A 38 -16.44 1.64 2.79
CA THR A 38 -16.98 0.54 1.97
C THR A 38 -15.87 -0.04 1.11
N THR A 39 -15.68 -1.34 1.20
CA THR A 39 -14.80 -2.09 0.30
C THR A 39 -15.30 -1.97 -1.14
N ILE A 40 -14.39 -1.78 -2.06
CA ILE A 40 -14.68 -1.71 -3.50
C ILE A 40 -14.14 -2.94 -4.21
N THR A 41 -14.65 -3.23 -5.41
CA THR A 41 -14.12 -4.33 -6.21
C THR A 41 -12.76 -3.97 -6.83
N PRO A 42 -11.91 -4.96 -7.17
CA PRO A 42 -10.65 -4.68 -7.88
C PRO A 42 -10.88 -3.92 -9.20
N GLU A 43 -11.98 -4.19 -9.91
CA GLU A 43 -12.33 -3.49 -11.16
C GLU A 43 -12.63 -2.01 -10.92
N GLU A 44 -13.34 -1.70 -9.84
CA GLU A 44 -13.60 -0.30 -9.45
C GLU A 44 -12.32 0.39 -9.02
N GLU A 45 -11.46 -0.29 -8.26
CA GLU A 45 -10.16 0.23 -7.84
C GLU A 45 -9.28 0.54 -9.05
N ILE A 46 -9.12 -0.41 -9.98
CA ILE A 46 -8.40 -0.24 -11.25
C ILE A 46 -8.93 0.97 -12.03
N ALA A 47 -10.26 1.09 -12.16
CA ALA A 47 -10.88 2.19 -12.88
C ALA A 47 -10.57 3.56 -12.25
N ARG A 48 -10.36 3.60 -10.92
CA ARG A 48 -10.01 4.82 -10.18
C ARG A 48 -8.53 5.19 -10.30
N VAL A 49 -7.63 4.21 -10.11
CA VAL A 49 -6.20 4.48 -9.95
C VAL A 49 -5.43 4.53 -11.26
N ILE A 50 -5.77 3.71 -12.26
CA ILE A 50 -4.95 3.58 -13.47
C ILE A 50 -4.82 4.87 -14.28
N PRO A 51 -5.88 5.68 -14.47
CA PRO A 51 -5.73 6.98 -15.13
C PRO A 51 -4.80 7.94 -14.37
N VAL A 52 -4.83 7.87 -13.03
CA VAL A 52 -4.00 8.68 -12.13
C VAL A 52 -2.54 8.27 -12.24
N VAL A 53 -2.25 6.97 -12.04
CA VAL A 53 -0.91 6.40 -12.14
C VAL A 53 -0.28 6.75 -13.49
N ARG A 54 -0.99 6.52 -14.60
CA ARG A 54 -0.48 6.77 -15.97
C ARG A 54 -0.12 8.23 -16.22
N GLU A 55 -0.82 9.16 -15.57
CA GLU A 55 -0.53 10.59 -15.70
C GLU A 55 0.66 10.98 -14.81
N LEU A 56 0.64 10.58 -13.54
CA LEU A 56 1.63 11.01 -12.56
C LEU A 56 2.98 10.32 -12.72
N ALA A 57 3.03 9.09 -13.20
CA ALA A 57 4.28 8.37 -13.51
C ALA A 57 5.16 9.05 -14.57
N LYS A 58 4.63 10.05 -15.28
CA LYS A 58 5.41 10.89 -16.20
C LYS A 58 6.18 12.01 -15.49
N ALA A 59 5.79 12.33 -14.27
CA ALA A 59 6.32 13.46 -13.50
C ALA A 59 7.19 13.04 -12.32
N ALA A 60 6.88 11.89 -11.70
CA ALA A 60 7.61 11.38 -10.53
C ALA A 60 7.40 9.87 -10.38
N PRO A 61 8.25 9.17 -9.59
CA PRO A 61 8.01 7.81 -9.16
C PRO A 61 6.64 7.68 -8.46
N VAL A 62 5.91 6.62 -8.80
CA VAL A 62 4.58 6.34 -8.23
C VAL A 62 4.60 5.02 -7.48
N SER A 63 4.10 5.04 -6.26
CA SER A 63 3.72 3.87 -5.48
C SER A 63 2.24 3.59 -5.65
N ILE A 64 1.84 2.33 -5.72
CA ILE A 64 0.45 1.91 -5.72
C ILE A 64 0.07 1.31 -4.37
N ASP A 65 -0.82 1.99 -3.64
CA ASP A 65 -1.39 1.51 -2.38
C ASP A 65 -2.60 0.62 -2.68
N THR A 66 -2.37 -0.68 -2.64
CA THR A 66 -3.40 -1.69 -2.89
C THR A 66 -3.03 -3.04 -2.30
N ARG A 67 -4.03 -3.80 -1.89
CA ARG A 67 -3.92 -5.20 -1.45
C ARG A 67 -4.40 -6.22 -2.52
N ASN A 68 -4.89 -5.72 -3.67
CA ASN A 68 -5.44 -6.54 -4.75
C ASN A 68 -4.39 -6.79 -5.86
N ALA A 69 -4.04 -8.05 -6.11
CA ALA A 69 -3.05 -8.44 -7.11
C ALA A 69 -3.38 -7.96 -8.53
N ALA A 70 -4.67 -7.91 -8.88
CA ALA A 70 -5.12 -7.39 -10.18
C ALA A 70 -4.80 -5.90 -10.33
N THR A 71 -5.02 -5.11 -9.28
CA THR A 71 -4.70 -3.68 -9.25
C THR A 71 -3.19 -3.45 -9.28
N MET A 72 -2.40 -4.23 -8.51
CA MET A 72 -0.93 -4.19 -8.55
C MET A 72 -0.42 -4.36 -9.99
N ARG A 73 -0.90 -5.40 -10.69
CA ARG A 73 -0.51 -5.70 -12.08
C ARG A 73 -0.83 -4.56 -13.03
N ALA A 74 -2.07 -4.09 -13.00
CA ALA A 74 -2.52 -2.99 -13.84
C ALA A 74 -1.78 -1.67 -13.58
N ALA A 75 -1.47 -1.37 -12.31
CA ALA A 75 -0.73 -0.18 -11.93
C ALA A 75 0.74 -0.22 -12.39
N LEU A 76 1.42 -1.36 -12.26
CA LEU A 76 2.76 -1.56 -12.78
C LEU A 76 2.81 -1.40 -14.30
N GLU A 77 1.85 -1.95 -15.03
CA GLU A 77 1.70 -1.75 -16.48
C GLU A 77 1.42 -0.28 -16.85
N ALA A 78 0.80 0.46 -15.95
CA ALA A 78 0.52 1.89 -16.13
C ALA A 78 1.70 2.80 -15.78
N GLY A 79 2.77 2.27 -15.15
CA GLY A 79 3.99 2.99 -14.83
C GLY A 79 4.25 3.18 -13.34
N ALA A 80 3.51 2.52 -12.44
CA ALA A 80 3.87 2.47 -11.02
C ALA A 80 5.20 1.71 -10.86
N GLU A 81 6.04 2.20 -9.95
CA GLU A 81 7.38 1.66 -9.71
C GLU A 81 7.48 0.89 -8.39
N VAL A 82 6.59 1.14 -7.44
CA VAL A 82 6.58 0.56 -6.09
C VAL A 82 5.20 0.00 -5.78
N ILE A 83 5.13 -1.13 -5.10
CA ILE A 83 3.90 -1.67 -4.52
C ILE A 83 3.90 -1.37 -3.02
N ASN A 84 2.83 -0.76 -2.52
CA ASN A 84 2.57 -0.54 -1.10
C ASN A 84 1.35 -1.37 -0.70
N ASP A 85 1.53 -2.36 0.19
CA ASP A 85 0.44 -3.24 0.59
C ASP A 85 0.31 -3.29 2.12
N ILE A 86 -0.76 -2.67 2.61
CA ILE A 86 -1.12 -2.62 4.03
C ILE A 86 -1.39 -4.01 4.63
N SER A 87 -1.66 -5.02 3.80
CA SER A 87 -1.88 -6.41 4.24
C SER A 87 -0.59 -7.24 4.26
N ALA A 88 0.54 -6.67 3.86
CA ALA A 88 1.82 -7.38 3.71
C ALA A 88 1.70 -8.64 2.83
N LEU A 89 1.02 -8.53 1.70
CA LEU A 89 0.76 -9.58 0.70
C LEU A 89 -0.01 -10.80 1.26
N ARG A 90 -0.93 -10.56 2.22
CA ARG A 90 -1.77 -11.62 2.80
C ARG A 90 -3.19 -11.63 2.27
N HIS A 91 -3.68 -10.50 1.76
CA HIS A 91 -5.07 -10.36 1.33
C HIS A 91 -5.37 -11.17 0.06
N ASP A 92 -4.52 -11.06 -0.94
CA ASP A 92 -4.70 -11.72 -2.24
C ASP A 92 -3.62 -12.78 -2.44
N VAL A 93 -4.02 -14.03 -2.69
CA VAL A 93 -3.12 -15.18 -2.86
C VAL A 93 -2.18 -15.03 -4.06
N GLU A 94 -2.55 -14.21 -5.05
CA GLU A 94 -1.75 -13.91 -6.22
C GLU A 94 -0.69 -12.81 -5.98
N ALA A 95 -0.80 -12.04 -4.89
CA ALA A 95 0.04 -10.85 -4.65
C ALA A 95 1.53 -11.18 -4.66
N LEU A 96 1.95 -12.24 -3.96
CA LEU A 96 3.34 -12.71 -3.95
C LEU A 96 3.87 -13.02 -5.36
N ALA A 97 3.05 -13.65 -6.21
CA ALA A 97 3.44 -13.99 -7.57
C ALA A 97 3.60 -12.74 -8.44
N VAL A 98 2.73 -11.74 -8.27
CA VAL A 98 2.81 -10.44 -8.96
C VAL A 98 4.09 -9.70 -8.58
N VAL A 99 4.36 -9.54 -7.27
CA VAL A 99 5.57 -8.86 -6.78
C VAL A 99 6.84 -9.55 -7.25
N ARG A 100 6.89 -10.89 -7.17
CA ARG A 100 8.02 -11.67 -7.68
C ARG A 100 8.29 -11.42 -9.15
N GLY A 101 7.25 -11.45 -9.98
CA GLY A 101 7.35 -11.35 -11.44
C GLY A 101 7.63 -9.95 -11.95
N SER A 102 7.23 -8.92 -11.22
CA SER A 102 7.33 -7.51 -11.64
C SER A 102 8.72 -6.89 -11.48
N HIS A 103 9.56 -7.42 -10.59
CA HIS A 103 10.79 -6.81 -10.12
C HIS A 103 10.63 -5.47 -9.36
N ALA A 104 9.43 -4.98 -9.12
CA ALA A 104 9.18 -3.76 -8.35
C ALA A 104 9.52 -3.95 -6.86
N PRO A 105 10.05 -2.96 -6.16
CA PRO A 105 10.09 -2.94 -4.69
C PRO A 105 8.70 -3.05 -4.09
N VAL A 106 8.62 -3.60 -2.88
CA VAL A 106 7.37 -3.73 -2.13
C VAL A 106 7.54 -3.20 -0.70
N ILE A 107 6.53 -2.48 -0.23
CA ILE A 107 6.40 -2.04 1.15
C ILE A 107 5.39 -2.98 1.82
N LEU A 108 5.81 -3.62 2.91
CA LEU A 108 5.00 -4.52 3.71
C LEU A 108 4.63 -3.82 5.01
N MET A 109 3.35 -3.56 5.24
CA MET A 109 2.90 -2.89 6.46
C MET A 109 2.31 -3.86 7.47
N HIS A 110 2.53 -3.58 8.76
CA HIS A 110 1.86 -4.28 9.84
C HIS A 110 0.48 -3.66 10.13
N MET A 111 -0.53 -4.52 10.07
CA MET A 111 -1.89 -4.26 10.51
C MET A 111 -2.42 -5.48 11.29
N PRO A 112 -3.07 -5.32 12.46
CA PRO A 112 -3.67 -6.45 13.16
C PRO A 112 -4.91 -6.95 12.40
N GLY A 113 -5.03 -8.28 12.31
CA GLY A 113 -6.11 -8.93 11.54
C GLY A 113 -5.91 -8.79 10.03
N ASP A 114 -6.98 -9.10 9.29
CA ASP A 114 -6.95 -9.15 7.82
C ASP A 114 -7.86 -8.10 7.16
N ASP A 115 -8.68 -7.40 7.96
CA ASP A 115 -9.65 -6.41 7.47
C ASP A 115 -9.37 -5.03 8.08
N PRO A 116 -9.03 -4.02 7.26
CA PRO A 116 -8.84 -2.65 7.70
C PRO A 116 -10.06 -2.05 8.42
N ALA A 117 -11.27 -2.49 8.09
CA ALA A 117 -12.48 -1.98 8.70
C ALA A 117 -12.61 -2.34 10.19
N THR A 118 -12.01 -3.45 10.61
CA THR A 118 -12.08 -3.98 11.98
C THR A 118 -10.79 -3.84 12.78
N MET A 119 -9.68 -3.47 12.16
CA MET A 119 -8.34 -3.43 12.77
C MET A 119 -8.27 -2.63 14.07
N GLN A 120 -9.04 -1.53 14.20
CA GLN A 120 -8.99 -0.67 15.41
C GLN A 120 -9.52 -1.39 16.65
N SER A 121 -10.45 -2.35 16.51
CA SER A 121 -10.94 -3.16 17.61
C SER A 121 -9.95 -4.23 18.07
N LEU A 122 -8.89 -4.46 17.28
CA LEU A 122 -7.85 -5.45 17.53
C LEU A 122 -6.55 -4.83 18.10
N ALA A 123 -6.59 -3.57 18.52
CA ALA A 123 -5.44 -2.83 19.05
C ALA A 123 -5.01 -3.30 20.46
N THR A 124 -4.71 -4.59 20.60
CA THR A 124 -4.28 -5.22 21.86
C THR A 124 -2.94 -5.92 21.63
N TYR A 125 -1.93 -5.50 22.37
CA TYR A 125 -0.55 -6.02 22.30
C TYR A 125 -0.02 -6.20 23.70
N ASP A 126 0.71 -7.28 23.96
CA ASP A 126 1.51 -7.46 25.19
C ASP A 126 2.80 -6.62 25.08
N ASP A 127 3.46 -6.67 23.91
CA ASP A 127 4.58 -5.82 23.53
C ASP A 127 4.46 -5.50 22.05
N VAL A 128 4.08 -4.28 21.74
CA VAL A 128 3.81 -3.86 20.35
C VAL A 128 5.06 -3.88 19.48
N ALA A 129 6.22 -3.51 20.02
CA ALA A 129 7.46 -3.46 19.27
C ALA A 129 7.92 -4.87 18.86
N VAL A 130 7.89 -5.81 19.82
CA VAL A 130 8.21 -7.22 19.55
C VAL A 130 7.23 -7.84 18.57
N GLN A 131 5.92 -7.71 18.80
CA GLN A 131 4.91 -8.36 17.96
C GLN A 131 4.87 -7.81 16.53
N VAL A 132 5.09 -6.50 16.35
CA VAL A 132 5.20 -5.89 15.01
C VAL A 132 6.47 -6.35 14.31
N THR A 133 7.59 -6.41 15.03
CA THR A 133 8.87 -6.90 14.48
C THR A 133 8.79 -8.35 14.04
N ASP A 134 8.21 -9.22 14.87
CA ASP A 134 8.05 -10.64 14.56
C ASP A 134 7.16 -10.85 13.34
N PHE A 135 6.04 -10.13 13.27
CA PHE A 135 5.14 -10.14 12.10
C PHE A 135 5.89 -9.74 10.82
N LEU A 136 6.60 -8.62 10.85
CA LEU A 136 7.31 -8.13 9.66
C LEU A 136 8.45 -9.08 9.27
N ALA A 137 9.15 -9.68 10.24
CA ALA A 137 10.18 -10.69 9.98
C ALA A 137 9.58 -11.95 9.30
N GLU A 138 8.41 -12.41 9.75
CA GLU A 138 7.69 -13.51 9.12
C GLU A 138 7.30 -13.16 7.67
N ARG A 139 6.80 -11.94 7.45
CA ARG A 139 6.42 -11.50 6.09
C ARG A 139 7.60 -11.37 5.15
N ILE A 140 8.75 -10.86 5.63
CA ILE A 140 10.00 -10.85 4.87
C ILE A 140 10.40 -12.28 4.50
N ALA A 141 10.40 -13.21 5.45
CA ALA A 141 10.76 -14.61 5.21
C ALA A 141 9.83 -15.26 4.16
N ALA A 142 8.53 -14.98 4.21
CA ALA A 142 7.57 -15.46 3.21
C ALA A 142 7.87 -14.90 1.81
N CYS A 143 8.24 -13.62 1.70
CA CYS A 143 8.64 -13.01 0.43
C CYS A 143 9.94 -13.63 -0.11
N GLU A 144 10.95 -13.82 0.74
CA GLU A 144 12.22 -14.46 0.36
C GLU A 144 12.01 -15.91 -0.10
N ALA A 145 11.15 -16.67 0.60
CA ALA A 145 10.78 -18.03 0.21
C ALA A 145 10.04 -18.08 -1.14
N ALA A 146 9.28 -17.03 -1.46
CA ALA A 146 8.64 -16.87 -2.77
C ALA A 146 9.60 -16.42 -3.88
N GLY A 147 10.87 -16.11 -3.55
CA GLY A 147 11.90 -15.67 -4.51
C GLY A 147 11.95 -14.15 -4.71
N ILE A 148 11.42 -13.36 -3.80
CA ILE A 148 11.54 -11.90 -3.79
C ILE A 148 12.82 -11.54 -3.02
N PRO A 149 13.82 -10.90 -3.64
CA PRO A 149 15.08 -10.56 -2.96
C PRO A 149 14.84 -9.56 -1.81
N ARG A 150 15.49 -9.77 -0.66
CA ARG A 150 15.39 -8.91 0.53
C ARG A 150 15.63 -7.42 0.22
N GLY A 151 16.57 -7.12 -0.68
CA GLY A 151 16.86 -5.73 -1.09
C GLY A 151 15.73 -5.01 -1.85
N ARG A 152 14.63 -5.71 -2.16
CA ARG A 152 13.42 -5.12 -2.76
C ARG A 152 12.29 -4.95 -1.74
N ILE A 153 12.51 -5.26 -0.47
CA ILE A 153 11.49 -5.24 0.58
C ILE A 153 11.77 -4.07 1.51
N ALA A 154 10.83 -3.17 1.64
CA ALA A 154 10.74 -2.21 2.72
C ALA A 154 9.65 -2.64 3.70
N VAL A 155 9.74 -2.19 4.94
CA VAL A 155 8.75 -2.51 5.99
C VAL A 155 8.21 -1.23 6.61
N ASP A 156 6.93 -1.26 6.99
CA ASP A 156 6.22 -0.19 7.68
C ASP A 156 5.57 -0.74 8.95
N PRO A 157 5.87 -0.20 10.13
CA PRO A 157 5.25 -0.63 11.38
C PRO A 157 3.74 -0.35 11.44
N GLY A 158 3.17 0.42 10.51
CA GLY A 158 1.76 0.73 10.41
C GLY A 158 1.27 1.65 11.52
N ILE A 159 1.91 2.80 11.68
CA ILE A 159 1.51 3.83 12.65
C ILE A 159 0.05 4.24 12.42
N GLY A 160 -0.78 4.19 13.46
CA GLY A 160 -2.21 4.50 13.37
C GLY A 160 -3.11 3.34 12.93
N PHE A 161 -2.54 2.25 12.42
CA PHE A 161 -3.29 1.08 11.96
C PHE A 161 -3.43 0.07 13.10
N GLY A 162 -4.61 0.05 13.76
CA GLY A 162 -4.88 -0.85 14.87
C GLY A 162 -3.92 -0.68 16.04
N LYS A 163 -3.59 0.56 16.40
CA LYS A 163 -2.65 0.91 17.48
C LYS A 163 -3.17 2.09 18.28
N THR A 164 -2.97 2.05 19.59
CA THR A 164 -3.22 3.19 20.50
C THR A 164 -2.12 4.25 20.33
N ILE A 165 -2.29 5.42 20.96
CA ILE A 165 -1.26 6.46 20.99
C ILE A 165 0.03 5.91 21.60
N ASP A 166 -0.07 5.20 22.74
CA ASP A 166 1.08 4.64 23.45
C ASP A 166 1.81 3.58 22.60
N HIS A 167 1.04 2.74 21.86
CA HIS A 167 1.64 1.79 20.91
C HIS A 167 2.39 2.50 19.77
N ASN A 168 1.84 3.60 19.24
CA ASN A 168 2.49 4.35 18.18
C ASN A 168 3.78 5.02 18.68
N LEU A 169 3.79 5.57 19.90
CA LEU A 169 4.98 6.16 20.49
C LEU A 169 6.07 5.11 20.71
N ALA A 170 5.72 3.94 21.26
CA ALA A 170 6.66 2.83 21.46
C ALA A 170 7.29 2.27 20.17
N LEU A 171 6.69 2.54 19.01
CA LEU A 171 7.24 2.12 17.71
C LEU A 171 8.14 3.18 17.04
N ILE A 172 8.16 4.40 17.58
CA ILE A 172 8.96 5.51 17.06
C ILE A 172 10.26 5.69 17.87
N ASP A 173 10.24 5.30 19.17
CA ASP A 173 11.39 5.36 20.08
C ASP A 173 12.41 4.27 19.72
#